data_c2a2e835b8d14b8df16d3dc6ba37fb3c
#
_entry.id   c2a2e835b8d14b8df16d3dc6ba37fb3c
#
_cell.length_a   1.000
_cell.length_b   1.000
_cell.length_c   1.000
_cell.angle_alpha   90.00
_cell.angle_beta   90.00
_cell.angle_gamma   90.00
#
_symmetry.space_group_name_H-M   'P 1'
#
loop_
_entity.id
_entity.type
_entity.pdbx_description
1 polymer ?
#
loop_
_entity_poly.entity_id
_entity_poly.type
_entity_poly.pdbx_seq_one_letter_code
_entity_poly.pdbx_strand_id
1 'polypeptide(L)'
;MRRVYIVVEGQTEQEFVKTVISPYLQGFGVFSITPVLIRTSRNGRGGMVNYQHLWNTVKLLLKSSRKDFVVTTFIDFFRIPNTMPRYEECMAKVSKIERVEALESAMNENNRR
;
A
#
# COMPACT_ATOMS: atom_id res chain seq x y z
N MET A 1 15.00 -5.52 -15.00
CA MET A 1 14.47 -4.23 -14.53
C MET A 1 13.04 -4.39 -14.06
N ARG A 2 12.73 -3.83 -12.92
CA ARG A 2 11.41 -3.99 -12.34
C ARG A 2 10.67 -2.67 -12.26
N ARG A 3 9.36 -2.74 -12.48
CA ARG A 3 8.46 -1.65 -12.17
C ARG A 3 7.85 -1.90 -10.81
N VAL A 4 7.83 -0.86 -10.00
CA VAL A 4 7.24 -0.93 -8.66
C VAL A 4 6.11 0.08 -8.57
N TYR A 5 4.93 -0.40 -8.24
CA TYR A 5 3.81 0.46 -7.93
C TYR A 5 3.64 0.49 -6.42
N ILE A 6 3.68 1.67 -5.85
CA ILE A 6 3.50 1.85 -4.41
C ILE A 6 2.16 2.53 -4.19
N VAL A 7 1.21 1.78 -3.68
CA VAL A 7 -0.13 2.31 -3.38
C VAL A 7 -0.03 3.10 -2.09
N VAL A 8 -0.39 4.38 -2.16
CA VAL A 8 -0.27 5.30 -1.04
C VAL A 8 -1.63 5.88 -0.67
N GLU A 9 -1.76 6.29 0.57
CA GLU A 9 -3.01 6.80 1.10
C GLU A 9 -3.29 8.23 0.67
N GLY A 10 -2.30 9.08 0.66
CA GLY A 10 -2.51 10.48 0.39
C GLY A 10 -1.37 11.16 -0.34
N GLN A 11 -1.53 12.45 -0.57
CA GLN A 11 -0.56 13.24 -1.33
C GLN A 11 0.79 13.37 -0.62
N THR A 12 0.79 13.38 0.71
CA THR A 12 2.04 13.45 1.48
C THR A 12 2.89 12.22 1.23
N GLU A 13 2.30 11.04 1.29
CA GLU A 13 3.00 9.80 1.01
C GLU A 13 3.43 9.71 -0.44
N GLN A 14 2.58 10.20 -1.35
CA GLN A 14 2.91 10.24 -2.77
C GLN A 14 4.17 11.06 -3.01
N GLU A 15 4.23 12.23 -2.41
CA GLU A 15 5.38 13.12 -2.55
C GLU A 15 6.64 12.50 -1.96
N PHE A 16 6.51 11.84 -0.83
CA PHE A 16 7.62 11.15 -0.19
C PHE A 16 8.17 10.05 -1.09
N VAL A 17 7.30 9.29 -1.72
CA VAL A 17 7.73 8.25 -2.66
C VAL A 17 8.51 8.86 -3.81
N LYS A 18 8.02 9.96 -4.37
CA LYS A 18 8.68 10.61 -5.51
C LYS A 18 10.02 11.20 -5.16
N THR A 19 10.12 11.87 -4.01
CA THR A 19 11.30 12.66 -3.68
C THR A 19 12.35 11.91 -2.89
N VAL A 20 11.97 10.88 -2.14
CA VAL A 20 12.89 10.15 -1.27
C VAL A 20 13.03 8.68 -1.69
N ILE A 21 11.92 7.97 -1.75
CA ILE A 21 11.96 6.53 -1.99
C ILE A 21 12.43 6.21 -3.41
N SER A 22 11.86 6.86 -4.40
CA SER A 22 12.19 6.58 -5.80
C SER A 22 13.67 6.81 -6.11
N PRO A 23 14.26 7.96 -5.78
CA PRO A 23 15.69 8.16 -6.02
C PRO A 23 16.56 7.15 -5.27
N TYR A 24 16.19 6.82 -4.04
CA TYR A 24 16.94 5.88 -3.23
C TYR A 24 16.96 4.48 -3.84
N LEU A 25 15.80 3.98 -4.23
CA LEU A 25 15.68 2.64 -4.79
C LEU A 25 16.28 2.54 -6.20
N GLN A 26 16.26 3.61 -6.95
CA GLN A 26 16.91 3.61 -8.27
C GLN A 26 18.40 3.32 -8.17
N GLY A 27 19.03 3.71 -7.08
CA GLY A 27 20.41 3.38 -6.81
C GLY A 27 20.68 1.89 -6.64
N PHE A 28 19.65 1.09 -6.42
CA PHE A 28 19.74 -0.36 -6.28
C PHE A 28 19.24 -1.11 -7.51
N GLY A 29 19.09 -0.42 -8.62
CA GLY A 29 18.69 -1.08 -9.86
C GLY A 29 17.20 -1.23 -10.10
N VAL A 30 16.37 -0.62 -9.26
CA VAL A 30 14.92 -0.59 -9.50
C VAL A 30 14.64 0.41 -10.61
N PHE A 31 14.00 -0.05 -11.68
CA PHE A 31 13.87 0.75 -12.88
C PHE A 31 12.85 1.88 -12.76
N SER A 32 11.68 1.59 -12.25
CA SER A 32 10.59 2.55 -12.23
C SER A 32 9.78 2.40 -10.95
N ILE A 33 9.53 3.50 -10.27
CA ILE A 33 8.72 3.51 -9.05
C ILE A 33 7.62 4.53 -9.25
N THR A 34 6.38 4.07 -9.22
CA THR A 34 5.21 4.91 -9.46
C THR A 34 4.31 4.87 -8.23
N PRO A 35 4.12 6.00 -7.56
CA PRO A 35 3.12 6.05 -6.48
C PRO A 35 1.73 6.12 -7.07
N VAL A 36 0.80 5.39 -6.48
CA VAL A 36 -0.58 5.34 -6.92
C VAL A 36 -1.48 5.68 -5.73
N LEU A 37 -2.27 6.74 -5.85
CA LEU A 37 -3.20 7.13 -4.81
C LEU A 37 -4.37 6.16 -4.76
N ILE A 38 -4.78 5.81 -3.53
CA ILE A 38 -5.95 4.97 -3.33
C ILE A 38 -7.18 5.70 -3.85
N ARG A 39 -7.99 5.00 -4.65
CA ARG A 39 -9.24 5.54 -5.14
C ARG A 39 -10.33 5.28 -4.12
N THR A 40 -10.89 6.33 -3.56
CA THR A 40 -11.90 6.23 -2.52
C THR A 40 -13.32 6.52 -2.99
N SER A 41 -13.46 7.22 -4.12
CA SER A 41 -14.76 7.53 -4.70
C SER A 41 -14.60 7.81 -6.18
N ARG A 42 -15.73 8.08 -6.86
CA ARG A 42 -15.70 8.41 -8.29
C ARG A 42 -14.83 9.62 -8.60
N ASN A 43 -14.93 10.63 -7.75
CA ASN A 43 -14.30 11.92 -8.00
C ASN A 43 -13.16 12.22 -7.05
N GLY A 44 -12.93 11.39 -6.04
CA GLY A 44 -11.94 11.64 -5.03
C GLY A 44 -10.81 10.64 -5.05
N ARG A 45 -9.63 11.09 -4.63
CA ARG A 45 -8.47 10.24 -4.45
C ARG A 45 -7.78 10.60 -3.16
N GLY A 46 -7.19 9.60 -2.54
CA GLY A 46 -6.52 9.76 -1.26
C GLY A 46 -7.49 9.57 -0.10
N GLY A 47 -6.95 9.30 1.06
CA GLY A 47 -7.74 9.07 2.27
C GLY A 47 -8.43 7.72 2.28
N MET A 48 -7.83 6.74 2.91
CA MET A 48 -8.41 5.39 2.98
C MET A 48 -9.45 5.34 4.10
N VAL A 49 -10.72 5.15 3.74
CA VAL A 49 -11.82 5.03 4.70
C VAL A 49 -12.01 3.58 5.12
N ASN A 50 -11.82 2.64 4.20
CA ASN A 50 -11.87 1.22 4.54
C ASN A 50 -10.90 0.43 3.66
N TYR A 51 -10.64 -0.80 4.08
CA TYR A 51 -9.69 -1.66 3.40
C TYR A 51 -10.09 -1.98 1.97
N GLN A 52 -11.38 -2.01 1.67
CA GLN A 52 -11.84 -2.32 0.32
C GLN A 52 -11.31 -1.33 -0.72
N HIS A 53 -11.14 -0.08 -0.33
CA HIS A 53 -10.55 0.93 -1.21
C HIS A 53 -9.13 0.54 -1.63
N LEU A 54 -8.33 0.10 -0.65
CA LEU A 54 -6.97 -0.35 -0.92
C LEU A 54 -6.97 -1.57 -1.83
N TRP A 55 -7.78 -2.57 -1.49
CA TRP A 55 -7.84 -3.80 -2.25
C TRP A 55 -8.30 -3.57 -3.69
N ASN A 56 -9.28 -2.70 -3.89
CA ASN A 56 -9.75 -2.37 -5.23
C ASN A 56 -8.64 -1.75 -6.08
N THR A 57 -7.87 -0.85 -5.50
CA THR A 57 -6.74 -0.22 -6.19
C THR A 57 -5.68 -1.23 -6.56
N VAL A 58 -5.29 -2.08 -5.61
CA VAL A 58 -4.31 -3.13 -5.84
C VAL A 58 -4.77 -4.09 -6.93
N LYS A 59 -6.03 -4.49 -6.88
CA LYS A 59 -6.62 -5.40 -7.86
C LYS A 59 -6.55 -4.84 -9.27
N LEU A 60 -6.86 -3.56 -9.43
CA LEU A 60 -6.80 -2.91 -10.73
C LEU A 60 -5.39 -2.92 -11.29
N LEU A 61 -4.40 -2.65 -10.44
CA LEU A 61 -3.00 -2.68 -10.85
C LEU A 61 -2.59 -4.08 -11.28
N LEU A 62 -2.98 -5.08 -10.50
CA LEU A 62 -2.62 -6.46 -10.81
C LEU A 62 -3.24 -6.94 -12.11
N LYS A 63 -4.46 -6.49 -12.41
CA LYS A 63 -5.14 -6.87 -13.66
C LYS A 63 -4.55 -6.21 -14.89
N SER A 64 -4.13 -4.96 -14.76
CA SER A 64 -3.64 -4.19 -15.90
C SER A 64 -2.16 -4.40 -16.17
N SER A 65 -1.48 -5.07 -15.29
CA SER A 65 -0.03 -5.09 -15.32
C SER A 65 0.53 -6.22 -16.17
N ARG A 66 1.73 -5.96 -16.65
CA ARG A 66 2.50 -6.90 -17.45
C ARG A 66 3.53 -7.59 -16.58
N LYS A 67 4.44 -8.34 -17.20
CA LYS A 67 5.47 -9.04 -16.48
C LYS A 67 6.44 -8.08 -15.78
N ASP A 68 7.10 -8.55 -14.74
CA ASP A 68 8.18 -7.86 -14.05
C ASP A 68 7.74 -6.59 -13.34
N PHE A 69 6.65 -6.66 -12.63
CA PHE A 69 6.22 -5.56 -11.79
C PHE A 69 5.90 -6.06 -10.38
N VAL A 70 5.96 -5.14 -9.43
CA VAL A 70 5.64 -5.41 -8.04
C VAL A 70 4.66 -4.35 -7.57
N VAL A 71 3.65 -4.75 -6.84
CA VAL A 71 2.71 -3.83 -6.19
C VAL A 71 2.92 -3.93 -4.69
N THR A 72 3.17 -2.81 -4.06
CA THR A 72 3.29 -2.75 -2.60
C THR A 72 2.49 -1.57 -2.08
N THR A 73 2.43 -1.43 -0.76
CA THR A 73 1.64 -0.38 -0.13
C THR A 73 2.51 0.42 0.84
N PHE A 74 2.15 1.69 1.02
CA PHE A 74 2.77 2.57 1.98
C PHE A 74 1.66 3.41 2.61
N ILE A 75 1.19 2.98 3.78
CA ILE A 75 0.06 3.60 4.47
C ILE A 75 0.44 3.91 5.91
N ASP A 76 -0.21 4.95 6.45
CA ASP A 76 0.05 5.40 7.81
C ASP A 76 -0.65 4.48 8.82
N PHE A 77 0.14 3.86 9.69
CA PHE A 77 -0.38 2.96 10.72
C PHE A 77 -1.45 3.63 11.59
N PHE A 78 -1.26 4.90 11.90
CA PHE A 78 -2.18 5.61 12.80
C PHE A 78 -3.51 5.97 12.15
N ARG A 79 -3.63 5.81 10.84
CA ARG A 79 -4.85 6.15 10.09
C ARG A 79 -5.49 4.94 9.43
N ILE A 80 -5.07 3.74 9.78
CA ILE A 80 -5.65 2.55 9.17
C ILE A 80 -7.10 2.39 9.61
N PRO A 81 -7.99 1.97 8.71
CA PRO A 81 -9.38 1.75 9.06
C PRO A 81 -9.55 0.43 9.83
N ASN A 82 -10.60 0.36 10.63
CA ASN A 82 -10.90 -0.87 11.38
C ASN A 82 -11.41 -2.01 10.50
N THR A 83 -11.56 -1.77 9.21
CA THR A 83 -11.96 -2.79 8.23
C THR A 83 -10.77 -3.59 7.69
N MET A 84 -9.56 -3.30 8.15
CA MET A 84 -8.38 -4.07 7.78
C MET A 84 -8.54 -5.53 8.16
N PRO A 85 -7.96 -6.48 7.38
CA PRO A 85 -8.07 -7.90 7.71
C PRO A 85 -7.59 -8.18 9.13
N ARG A 86 -8.42 -8.87 9.89
CA ARG A 86 -8.14 -9.24 11.28
C ARG A 86 -7.68 -8.06 12.16
N TYR A 87 -8.33 -6.92 11.96
CA TYR A 87 -7.94 -5.67 12.64
C TYR A 87 -7.88 -5.83 14.16
N GLU A 88 -8.94 -6.36 14.79
CA GLU A 88 -9.01 -6.47 16.24
C GLU A 88 -7.91 -7.39 16.79
N GLU A 89 -7.69 -8.51 16.13
CA GLU A 89 -6.65 -9.45 16.51
C GLU A 89 -5.26 -8.79 16.43
N CYS A 90 -5.01 -8.06 15.35
CA CYS A 90 -3.72 -7.42 15.16
C CYS A 90 -3.50 -6.29 16.16
N MET A 91 -4.54 -5.51 16.45
CA MET A 91 -4.41 -4.39 17.37
C MET A 91 -4.33 -4.83 18.83
N ALA A 92 -4.61 -6.08 19.12
CA ALA A 92 -4.45 -6.64 20.46
C ALA A 92 -3.00 -6.95 20.80
N LYS A 93 -2.09 -6.90 19.82
CA LYS A 93 -0.65 -7.12 20.08
C LYS A 93 -0.08 -6.03 20.98
N VAL A 94 0.91 -6.40 21.77
CA VAL A 94 1.44 -5.53 22.82
C VAL A 94 2.20 -4.34 22.25
N SER A 95 3.09 -4.56 21.30
CA SER A 95 3.91 -3.49 20.76
C SER A 95 3.41 -3.00 19.43
N LYS A 96 3.75 -1.74 19.09
CA LYS A 96 3.42 -1.16 17.81
C LYS A 96 4.03 -1.93 16.65
N ILE A 97 5.27 -2.39 16.80
CA ILE A 97 5.95 -3.17 15.77
C ILE A 97 5.20 -4.47 15.51
N GLU A 98 4.79 -5.17 16.57
CA GLU A 98 4.01 -6.39 16.43
C GLU A 98 2.68 -6.15 15.75
N ARG A 99 2.02 -5.03 16.05
CA ARG A 99 0.74 -4.67 15.40
C ARG A 99 0.92 -4.47 13.91
N VAL A 100 1.96 -3.74 13.52
CA VAL A 100 2.23 -3.48 12.11
C VAL A 100 2.56 -4.77 11.37
N GLU A 101 3.42 -5.59 11.94
CA GLU A 101 3.79 -6.87 11.33
C GLU A 101 2.59 -7.80 11.18
N ALA A 102 1.72 -7.83 12.20
CA ALA A 102 0.51 -8.64 12.15
C ALA A 102 -0.44 -8.16 11.04
N LEU A 103 -0.61 -6.84 10.90
CA LEU A 103 -1.44 -6.27 9.86
C LEU A 103 -0.89 -6.57 8.48
N GLU A 104 0.41 -6.43 8.28
CA GLU A 104 1.04 -6.73 7.01
C GLU A 104 0.87 -8.19 6.63
N SER A 105 1.05 -9.07 7.59
CA SER A 105 0.85 -10.50 7.38
C SER A 105 -0.60 -10.81 7.01
N ALA A 106 -1.55 -10.20 7.70
CA ALA A 106 -2.97 -10.39 7.43
C ALA A 106 -3.34 -9.89 6.03
N MET A 107 -2.80 -8.75 5.63
CA MET A 107 -3.02 -8.21 4.28
C MET A 107 -2.46 -9.13 3.21
N ASN A 108 -1.24 -9.60 3.40
CA ASN A 108 -0.60 -10.50 2.43
C ASN A 108 -1.39 -11.79 2.26
N GLU A 109 -1.85 -12.34 3.35
CA GLU A 109 -2.66 -13.55 3.33
C GLU A 109 -3.97 -13.34 2.58
N ASN A 110 -4.63 -12.21 2.84
CA ASN A 110 -5.88 -11.87 2.16
C ASN A 110 -5.68 -11.64 0.66
N ASN A 111 -4.57 -11.04 0.27
CA ASN A 111 -4.30 -10.66 -1.11
C ASN A 111 -3.77 -11.79 -1.99
N ARG A 112 -3.49 -12.92 -1.42
CA ARG A 112 -3.02 -14.08 -2.18
C ARG A 112 -4.12 -14.83 -2.93
N ARG A 113 -5.34 -14.50 -2.66
CA ARG A 113 -6.47 -15.20 -3.26
C ARG A 113 -6.78 -14.72 -4.65
#